data_f08db859ac9fc26df52df8595406e6ef
#
_entry.id   f08db859ac9fc26df52df8595406e6ef
#
_cell.length_a   1.000
_cell.length_b   1.000
_cell.length_c   1.000
_cell.angle_alpha   90.00
_cell.angle_beta   90.00
_cell.angle_gamma   90.00
#
_symmetry.space_group_name_H-M   'P 1'
#
loop_
_entity.id
_entity.type
_entity.pdbx_description
1 polymer ?
#
loop_
_entity_poly.entity_id
_entity_poly.type
_entity_poly.pdbx_seq_one_letter_code
_entity_poly.pdbx_strand_id
1 'polypeptide(L)'
;VIAACKLAGFDLVVVETSGIGQGNAAIVPFVDLSLYVMTPEFGAASQLEKIDMLDFADFVAINKFDRKGAEDALRDVRKQYQRNREAFTTPTDEMPVFGTQAARFNDDGVTALYQALVPALAEKGLKLKPGQLPVVTVKQSSTQRAIVPAQRVRYLAEIADTVRGYHAHTVEQVKIARERQSLRISKGIFVACDKSTADFD
;
A
#
# COMPACT_ATOMS: atom_id res chain seq x y z
N VAL A 1 20.99 0.12 2.20
CA VAL A 1 19.96 0.31 1.17
C VAL A 1 19.71 1.79 0.94
N ILE A 2 19.30 2.60 1.98
CA ILE A 2 19.00 4.05 1.84
C ILE A 2 20.17 4.81 1.20
N ALA A 3 21.40 4.60 1.69
CA ALA A 3 22.60 5.25 1.13
C ALA A 3 22.81 4.90 -0.35
N ALA A 4 22.54 3.67 -0.76
CA ALA A 4 22.65 3.27 -2.16
C ALA A 4 21.59 3.96 -3.04
N CYS A 5 20.35 4.11 -2.53
CA CYS A 5 19.31 4.86 -3.24
C CYS A 5 19.68 6.34 -3.40
N LYS A 6 20.23 6.96 -2.35
CA LYS A 6 20.72 8.35 -2.41
C LYS A 6 21.85 8.51 -3.43
N LEU A 7 22.80 7.58 -3.48
CA LEU A 7 23.88 7.57 -4.48
C LEU A 7 23.37 7.34 -5.91
N ALA A 8 22.29 6.58 -6.07
CA ALA A 8 21.65 6.36 -7.36
C ALA A 8 20.82 7.57 -7.87
N GLY A 9 20.70 8.63 -7.06
CA GLY A 9 20.05 9.88 -7.46
C GLY A 9 18.50 9.83 -7.47
N PHE A 10 17.88 8.98 -6.65
CA PHE A 10 16.42 9.01 -6.48
C PHE A 10 15.99 10.27 -5.74
N ASP A 11 14.98 10.96 -6.28
CA ASP A 11 14.41 12.17 -5.69
C ASP A 11 13.64 11.89 -4.39
N LEU A 12 12.98 10.73 -4.30
CA LEU A 12 12.22 10.27 -3.14
C LEU A 12 12.49 8.80 -2.88
N VAL A 13 12.78 8.45 -1.63
CA VAL A 13 12.95 7.08 -1.16
C VAL A 13 11.89 6.80 -0.09
N VAL A 14 10.97 5.89 -0.38
CA VAL A 14 9.98 5.43 0.60
C VAL A 14 10.52 4.19 1.30
N VAL A 15 10.68 4.28 2.62
CA VAL A 15 11.14 3.17 3.46
C VAL A 15 9.95 2.59 4.19
N GLU A 16 9.56 1.38 3.81
CA GLU A 16 8.51 0.62 4.50
C GLU A 16 9.15 -0.29 5.56
N THR A 17 8.64 -0.21 6.78
CA THR A 17 9.00 -1.17 7.85
C THR A 17 7.98 -2.30 7.88
N SER A 18 8.43 -3.51 8.14
CA SER A 18 7.52 -4.60 8.51
C SER A 18 6.70 -4.19 9.74
N GLY A 19 5.48 -4.75 9.91
CA GLY A 19 4.58 -4.38 11.00
C GLY A 19 5.33 -4.29 12.33
N ILE A 20 5.60 -3.07 12.75
CA ILE A 20 6.21 -2.77 14.05
C ILE A 20 5.12 -2.91 15.09
N GLY A 21 5.39 -3.72 16.12
CA GLY A 21 4.58 -3.70 17.34
C GLY A 21 4.54 -2.28 17.93
N GLN A 22 3.80 -2.09 19.00
CA GLN A 22 3.52 -0.79 19.60
C GLN A 22 4.77 0.00 20.04
N GLY A 23 5.95 -0.61 20.16
CA GLY A 23 7.13 -0.04 20.77
C GLY A 23 8.39 0.04 19.89
N ASN A 24 8.30 0.52 18.63
CA ASN A 24 9.51 0.66 17.83
C ASN A 24 9.49 1.89 16.92
N ALA A 25 10.21 2.94 17.33
CA ALA A 25 10.45 4.16 16.56
C ALA A 25 11.84 4.19 15.89
N ALA A 26 12.52 3.05 15.75
CA ALA A 26 13.90 2.96 15.29
C ALA A 26 14.14 3.50 13.86
N ILE A 27 13.10 3.67 13.05
CA ILE A 27 13.20 4.23 11.70
C ILE A 27 13.37 5.75 11.70
N VAL A 28 12.87 6.44 12.70
CA VAL A 28 12.80 7.91 12.77
C VAL A 28 14.16 8.60 12.50
N PRO A 29 15.29 8.15 13.07
CA PRO A 29 16.58 8.79 12.82
C PRO A 29 17.11 8.63 11.38
N PHE A 30 16.51 7.78 10.57
CA PHE A 30 16.99 7.45 9.22
C PHE A 30 16.15 8.08 8.10
N VAL A 31 15.06 8.79 8.44
CA VAL A 31 14.13 9.37 7.48
C VAL A 31 13.97 10.87 7.72
N ASP A 32 13.68 11.60 6.66
CA ASP A 32 13.48 13.06 6.72
C ASP A 32 12.05 13.41 7.17
N LEU A 33 11.11 12.45 6.99
CA LEU A 33 9.69 12.57 7.33
C LEU A 33 9.13 11.19 7.64
N SER A 34 8.33 11.08 8.68
CA SER A 34 7.75 9.84 9.15
C SER A 34 6.22 9.84 9.07
N LEU A 35 5.65 8.79 8.46
CA LEU A 35 4.22 8.53 8.40
C LEU A 35 3.90 7.25 9.15
N TYR A 36 3.14 7.36 10.23
CA TYR A 36 2.63 6.20 10.94
C TYR A 36 1.26 5.78 10.42
N VAL A 37 1.12 4.53 9.98
CA VAL A 37 -0.15 3.98 9.49
C VAL A 37 -0.69 2.97 10.48
N MET A 38 -1.89 3.21 10.98
CA MET A 38 -2.59 2.34 11.92
C MET A 38 -4.01 2.01 11.43
N THR A 39 -4.70 1.12 12.11
CA THR A 39 -6.12 0.83 11.87
C THR A 39 -6.96 1.17 13.10
N PRO A 40 -8.29 1.35 12.95
CA PRO A 40 -9.16 1.77 14.05
C PRO A 40 -9.09 0.88 15.30
N GLU A 41 -8.79 -0.41 15.13
CA GLU A 41 -8.70 -1.37 16.22
C GLU A 41 -7.61 -1.02 17.25
N PHE A 42 -6.59 -0.29 16.83
CA PHE A 42 -5.49 0.17 17.69
C PHE A 42 -5.70 1.59 18.23
N GLY A 43 -6.80 2.25 17.86
CA GLY A 43 -7.13 3.63 18.22
C GLY A 43 -7.83 3.79 19.57
N ALA A 44 -8.01 2.72 20.35
CA ALA A 44 -8.60 2.80 21.69
C ALA A 44 -7.68 3.57 22.65
N ALA A 45 -8.22 4.53 23.40
CA ALA A 45 -7.46 5.44 24.26
C ALA A 45 -6.49 4.71 25.22
N SER A 46 -6.87 3.56 25.76
CA SER A 46 -6.02 2.75 26.65
C SER A 46 -4.81 2.07 25.95
N GLN A 47 -4.79 2.05 24.64
CA GLN A 47 -3.71 1.47 23.84
C GLN A 47 -2.78 2.53 23.25
N LEU A 48 -3.26 3.76 23.06
CA LEU A 48 -2.52 4.82 22.40
C LEU A 48 -1.26 5.24 23.17
N GLU A 49 -1.29 5.19 24.49
CA GLU A 49 -0.13 5.49 25.36
C GLU A 49 1.04 4.50 25.18
N LYS A 50 0.79 3.35 24.56
CA LYS A 50 1.81 2.31 24.32
C LYS A 50 2.40 2.39 22.90
N ILE A 51 1.97 3.35 22.10
CA ILE A 51 2.39 3.49 20.71
C ILE A 51 3.48 4.56 20.62
N ASP A 52 4.74 4.16 20.76
CA ASP A 52 5.89 5.07 20.70
C ASP A 52 5.92 5.93 19.43
N MET A 53 5.45 5.40 18.30
CA MET A 53 5.42 6.16 17.03
C MET A 53 4.53 7.41 17.09
N LEU A 54 3.54 7.49 17.98
CA LEU A 54 2.73 8.71 18.13
C LEU A 54 3.53 9.87 18.71
N ASP A 55 4.64 9.60 19.39
CA ASP A 55 5.54 10.62 19.93
C ASP A 55 6.43 11.23 18.83
N PHE A 56 6.70 10.47 17.77
CA PHE A 56 7.71 10.82 16.78
C PHE A 56 7.17 11.05 15.37
N ALA A 57 6.03 10.44 15.01
CA ALA A 57 5.49 10.54 13.66
C ALA A 57 5.11 11.99 13.30
N ASP A 58 5.53 12.44 12.12
CA ASP A 58 5.13 13.73 11.58
C ASP A 58 3.68 13.72 11.10
N PHE A 59 3.24 12.58 10.57
CA PHE A 59 1.87 12.33 10.11
C PHE A 59 1.36 10.99 10.61
N VAL A 60 0.05 10.91 10.84
CA VAL A 60 -0.64 9.67 11.23
C VAL A 60 -1.79 9.42 10.26
N ALA A 61 -1.89 8.20 9.74
CA ALA A 61 -3.01 7.73 8.93
C ALA A 61 -3.75 6.60 9.63
N ILE A 62 -5.03 6.79 9.89
CA ILE A 62 -5.94 5.73 10.35
C ILE A 62 -6.59 5.14 9.10
N ASN A 63 -5.99 4.05 8.61
CA ASN A 63 -6.46 3.36 7.41
C ASN A 63 -7.63 2.43 7.73
N LYS A 64 -8.36 1.99 6.69
CA LYS A 64 -9.62 1.24 6.82
C LYS A 64 -10.68 2.03 7.60
N PHE A 65 -10.80 3.30 7.26
CA PHE A 65 -11.68 4.24 7.95
C PHE A 65 -13.18 3.92 7.80
N ASP A 66 -13.52 2.96 6.94
CA ASP A 66 -14.85 2.35 6.79
C ASP A 66 -15.24 1.41 7.94
N ARG A 67 -14.31 1.06 8.81
CA ARG A 67 -14.57 0.16 9.93
C ARG A 67 -15.26 0.87 11.09
N LYS A 68 -16.07 0.09 11.82
CA LYS A 68 -16.73 0.56 13.04
C LYS A 68 -15.70 1.09 14.04
N GLY A 69 -15.99 2.26 14.65
CA GLY A 69 -15.11 2.90 15.61
C GLY A 69 -14.02 3.78 15.01
N ALA A 70 -13.96 3.95 13.68
CA ALA A 70 -12.94 4.75 13.02
C ALA A 70 -12.97 6.24 13.42
N GLU A 71 -14.17 6.83 13.56
CA GLU A 71 -14.32 8.22 13.99
C GLU A 71 -13.90 8.43 15.44
N ASP A 72 -14.22 7.47 16.32
CA ASP A 72 -13.76 7.50 17.71
C ASP A 72 -12.23 7.38 17.80
N ALA A 73 -11.66 6.44 17.02
CA ALA A 73 -10.20 6.29 16.93
C ALA A 73 -9.54 7.59 16.43
N LEU A 74 -10.11 8.23 15.40
CA LEU A 74 -9.58 9.49 14.87
C LEU A 74 -9.57 10.58 15.93
N ARG A 75 -10.67 10.73 16.66
CA ARG A 75 -10.78 11.71 17.76
C ARG A 75 -9.76 11.43 18.87
N ASP A 76 -9.63 10.17 19.27
CA ASP A 76 -8.78 9.80 20.40
C ASP A 76 -7.29 9.86 20.02
N VAL A 77 -6.92 9.46 18.80
CA VAL A 77 -5.56 9.60 18.28
C VAL A 77 -5.17 11.09 18.15
N ARG A 78 -6.06 11.96 17.66
CA ARG A 78 -5.81 13.41 17.60
C ARG A 78 -5.53 14.00 18.98
N LYS A 79 -6.32 13.61 19.99
CA LYS A 79 -6.10 14.04 21.37
C LYS A 79 -4.77 13.54 21.93
N GLN A 80 -4.43 12.28 21.66
CA GLN A 80 -3.17 11.72 22.11
C GLN A 80 -1.99 12.39 21.42
N TYR A 81 -2.04 12.59 20.11
CA TYR A 81 -1.02 13.31 19.34
C TYR A 81 -0.82 14.75 19.87
N GLN A 82 -1.92 15.48 20.14
CA GLN A 82 -1.87 16.80 20.72
C GLN A 82 -1.16 16.82 22.09
N ARG A 83 -1.44 15.83 22.95
CA ARG A 83 -0.77 15.70 24.26
C ARG A 83 0.71 15.41 24.11
N ASN A 84 1.07 14.43 23.25
CA ASN A 84 2.47 14.02 23.08
C ASN A 84 3.33 15.16 22.51
N ARG A 85 2.73 16.07 21.75
CA ARG A 85 3.40 17.24 21.16
C ARG A 85 3.24 18.51 22.00
N GLU A 86 2.58 18.45 23.15
CA GLU A 86 2.25 19.60 24.00
C GLU A 86 1.56 20.75 23.24
N ALA A 87 0.86 20.42 22.14
CA ALA A 87 0.26 21.38 21.21
C ALA A 87 -1.14 21.84 21.68
N PHE A 88 -1.30 22.18 22.96
CA PHE A 88 -2.59 22.50 23.58
C PHE A 88 -3.25 23.77 23.05
N THR A 89 -2.50 24.65 22.40
CA THR A 89 -3.03 25.87 21.77
C THR A 89 -3.63 25.61 20.38
N THR A 90 -3.31 24.48 19.75
CA THR A 90 -3.79 24.11 18.41
C THR A 90 -5.03 23.21 18.54
N PRO A 91 -6.13 23.49 17.82
CA PRO A 91 -7.31 22.64 17.81
C PRO A 91 -6.98 21.18 17.42
N THR A 92 -7.68 20.22 18.02
CA THR A 92 -7.42 18.79 17.76
C THR A 92 -7.67 18.35 16.32
N ASP A 93 -8.57 19.01 15.60
CA ASP A 93 -8.88 18.77 14.18
C ASP A 93 -7.78 19.29 13.25
N GLU A 94 -6.93 20.19 13.71
CA GLU A 94 -5.75 20.66 12.97
C GLU A 94 -4.56 19.69 13.08
N MET A 95 -4.57 18.75 14.02
CA MET A 95 -3.50 17.76 14.14
C MET A 95 -3.30 16.99 12.83
N PRO A 96 -2.05 16.57 12.48
CA PRO A 96 -1.74 15.87 11.23
C PRO A 96 -2.15 14.38 11.28
N VAL A 97 -3.41 14.13 11.63
CA VAL A 97 -4.01 12.80 11.74
C VAL A 97 -5.17 12.69 10.77
N PHE A 98 -5.08 11.72 9.87
CA PHE A 98 -5.97 11.54 8.73
C PHE A 98 -6.70 10.20 8.80
N GLY A 99 -7.99 10.20 8.45
CA GLY A 99 -8.75 8.96 8.25
C GLY A 99 -8.74 8.58 6.77
N THR A 100 -8.24 7.39 6.41
CA THR A 100 -8.01 6.97 5.03
C THR A 100 -8.65 5.63 4.70
N GLN A 101 -9.03 5.45 3.44
CA GLN A 101 -9.46 4.17 2.87
C GLN A 101 -8.61 3.85 1.64
N ALA A 102 -7.39 3.36 1.85
CA ALA A 102 -6.45 3.09 0.76
C ALA A 102 -6.97 2.05 -0.26
N ALA A 103 -7.90 1.19 0.13
CA ALA A 103 -8.56 0.26 -0.78
C ALA A 103 -9.61 0.92 -1.70
N ARG A 104 -9.98 2.17 -1.43
CA ARG A 104 -10.98 2.91 -2.21
C ARG A 104 -10.28 3.81 -3.23
N PHE A 105 -10.67 3.65 -4.48
CA PHE A 105 -10.16 4.54 -5.53
C PHE A 105 -10.64 5.97 -5.32
N ASN A 106 -9.73 6.95 -5.43
CA ASN A 106 -10.00 8.38 -5.24
C ASN A 106 -10.62 8.73 -3.88
N ASP A 107 -10.04 8.20 -2.82
CA ASP A 107 -10.45 8.49 -1.46
C ASP A 107 -10.02 9.90 -1.01
N ASP A 108 -10.96 10.66 -0.45
CA ASP A 108 -10.72 12.03 0.01
C ASP A 108 -9.69 12.09 1.12
N GLY A 109 -9.73 11.11 2.06
CA GLY A 109 -8.78 11.04 3.17
C GLY A 109 -7.36 10.77 2.69
N VAL A 110 -7.18 9.90 1.69
CA VAL A 110 -5.87 9.66 1.06
C VAL A 110 -5.40 10.91 0.32
N THR A 111 -6.30 11.59 -0.40
CA THR A 111 -5.98 12.85 -1.09
C THR A 111 -5.58 13.95 -0.11
N ALA A 112 -6.29 14.08 1.01
CA ALA A 112 -5.98 15.05 2.06
C ALA A 112 -4.60 14.78 2.69
N LEU A 113 -4.29 13.52 2.99
CA LEU A 113 -2.97 13.12 3.48
C LEU A 113 -1.87 13.47 2.47
N TYR A 114 -2.08 13.14 1.18
CA TYR A 114 -1.14 13.49 0.12
C TYR A 114 -0.90 15.01 0.05
N GLN A 115 -1.96 15.81 0.09
CA GLN A 115 -1.88 17.27 0.03
C GLN A 115 -1.18 17.86 1.27
N ALA A 116 -1.22 17.19 2.41
CA ALA A 116 -0.48 17.59 3.60
C ALA A 116 1.00 17.15 3.55
N LEU A 117 1.31 16.00 2.94
CA LEU A 117 2.68 15.52 2.78
C LEU A 117 3.49 16.34 1.76
N VAL A 118 2.86 16.81 0.70
CA VAL A 118 3.54 17.55 -0.39
C VAL A 118 4.32 18.77 0.10
N PRO A 119 3.74 19.72 0.85
CA PRO A 119 4.50 20.86 1.36
C PRO A 119 5.59 20.45 2.34
N ALA A 120 5.34 19.47 3.23
CA ALA A 120 6.34 18.99 4.18
C ALA A 120 7.55 18.34 3.47
N LEU A 121 7.31 17.60 2.39
CA LEU A 121 8.37 17.04 1.54
C LEU A 121 9.12 18.15 0.77
N ALA A 122 8.42 19.17 0.33
CA ALA A 122 9.04 20.31 -0.35
C ALA A 122 9.99 21.08 0.59
N GLU A 123 9.64 21.24 1.87
CA GLU A 123 10.52 21.81 2.91
C GLU A 123 11.80 20.96 3.11
N LYS A 124 11.73 19.66 2.87
CA LYS A 124 12.89 18.73 2.89
C LYS A 124 13.68 18.72 1.57
N GLY A 125 13.29 19.56 0.60
CA GLY A 125 14.01 19.75 -0.66
C GLY A 125 13.45 18.99 -1.87
N LEU A 126 12.34 18.25 -1.72
CA LEU A 126 11.71 17.56 -2.84
C LEU A 126 11.04 18.57 -3.78
N LYS A 127 11.48 18.60 -5.04
CA LYS A 127 10.90 19.47 -6.07
C LYS A 127 9.73 18.78 -6.75
N LEU A 128 8.52 19.16 -6.38
CA LEU A 128 7.30 18.63 -6.98
C LEU A 128 6.67 19.64 -7.93
N LYS A 129 6.14 19.15 -9.04
CA LYS A 129 5.27 19.96 -9.91
C LYS A 129 3.88 20.08 -9.26
N PRO A 130 3.15 21.17 -9.50
CA PRO A 130 1.77 21.30 -9.02
C PRO A 130 0.92 20.11 -9.48
N GLY A 131 0.22 19.48 -8.54
CA GLY A 131 -0.69 18.39 -8.83
C GLY A 131 -1.97 18.86 -9.49
N GLN A 132 -2.69 17.93 -10.15
CA GLN A 132 -3.99 18.19 -10.78
C GLN A 132 -5.17 17.78 -9.89
N LEU A 133 -4.90 17.20 -8.71
CA LEU A 133 -5.96 16.79 -7.81
C LEU A 133 -6.68 18.00 -7.21
N PRO A 134 -8.02 17.96 -7.11
CA PRO A 134 -8.78 19.02 -6.47
C PRO A 134 -8.38 19.14 -5.00
N VAL A 135 -8.43 20.37 -4.48
CA VAL A 135 -8.14 20.60 -3.05
C VAL A 135 -9.26 19.98 -2.22
N VAL A 136 -8.86 19.15 -1.24
CA VAL A 136 -9.76 18.53 -0.27
C VAL A 136 -9.65 19.27 1.06
N THR A 137 -10.79 19.62 1.62
CA THR A 137 -10.88 20.37 2.88
C THR A 137 -11.07 19.50 4.12
N VAL A 138 -11.39 18.22 3.92
CA VAL A 138 -11.61 17.25 5.01
C VAL A 138 -10.38 16.40 5.24
N LYS A 139 -10.09 16.04 6.49
CA LYS A 139 -8.95 15.16 6.84
C LYS A 139 -9.34 13.69 7.02
N GLN A 140 -10.50 13.30 6.53
CA GLN A 140 -10.99 11.92 6.64
C GLN A 140 -11.79 11.51 5.43
N SER A 141 -11.81 10.21 5.16
CA SER A 141 -12.63 9.64 4.10
C SER A 141 -14.09 10.04 4.29
N SER A 142 -14.64 10.67 3.27
CA SER A 142 -16.07 10.98 3.22
C SER A 142 -16.84 9.86 2.51
N THR A 143 -18.15 9.79 2.74
CA THR A 143 -19.06 8.89 2.02
C THR A 143 -19.41 9.39 0.62
N GLN A 144 -18.64 10.36 0.09
CA GLN A 144 -18.88 10.92 -1.24
C GLN A 144 -18.81 9.84 -2.34
N ARG A 145 -19.49 10.09 -3.44
CA ARG A 145 -19.72 9.14 -4.53
C ARG A 145 -18.43 8.43 -4.95
N ALA A 146 -18.40 7.10 -4.78
CA ALA A 146 -17.37 6.29 -5.37
C ALA A 146 -17.43 6.44 -6.90
N ILE A 147 -16.32 6.89 -7.52
CA ILE A 147 -16.17 6.94 -8.99
C ILE A 147 -16.32 5.53 -9.57
N VAL A 148 -15.80 4.53 -8.84
CA VAL A 148 -15.94 3.11 -9.19
C VAL A 148 -17.03 2.50 -8.31
N PRO A 149 -18.12 1.96 -8.88
CA PRO A 149 -19.13 1.26 -8.11
C PRO A 149 -18.54 0.11 -7.28
N ALA A 150 -19.07 -0.13 -6.10
CA ALA A 150 -18.57 -1.17 -5.17
C ALA A 150 -18.43 -2.56 -5.85
N GLN A 151 -19.32 -2.88 -6.78
CA GLN A 151 -19.30 -4.12 -7.58
C GLN A 151 -18.10 -4.21 -8.55
N ARG A 152 -17.42 -3.09 -8.84
CA ARG A 152 -16.30 -3.04 -9.79
C ARG A 152 -14.97 -2.62 -9.18
N VAL A 153 -14.89 -2.53 -7.86
CA VAL A 153 -13.64 -2.16 -7.16
C VAL A 153 -12.48 -3.11 -7.51
N ARG A 154 -12.79 -4.38 -7.75
CA ARG A 154 -11.80 -5.40 -8.13
C ARG A 154 -11.71 -5.67 -9.64
N TYR A 155 -12.46 -4.96 -10.47
CA TYR A 155 -12.60 -5.25 -11.91
C TYR A 155 -11.23 -5.31 -12.63
N LEU A 156 -10.34 -4.37 -12.37
CA LEU A 156 -9.00 -4.37 -12.97
C LEU A 156 -8.14 -5.55 -12.47
N ALA A 157 -8.27 -5.91 -11.19
CA ALA A 157 -7.58 -7.08 -10.64
C ALA A 157 -8.09 -8.38 -11.28
N GLU A 158 -9.40 -8.51 -11.45
CA GLU A 158 -10.02 -9.66 -12.11
C GLU A 158 -9.58 -9.81 -13.56
N ILE A 159 -9.50 -8.69 -14.32
CA ILE A 159 -8.93 -8.70 -15.67
C ILE A 159 -7.47 -9.16 -15.65
N ALA A 160 -6.66 -8.60 -14.76
CA ALA A 160 -5.24 -8.93 -14.66
C ALA A 160 -5.04 -10.42 -14.30
N ASP A 161 -5.83 -10.95 -13.37
CA ASP A 161 -5.76 -12.36 -12.96
C ASP A 161 -6.20 -13.29 -14.09
N THR A 162 -7.27 -12.92 -14.82
CA THR A 162 -7.73 -13.67 -15.99
C THR A 162 -6.67 -13.72 -17.09
N VAL A 163 -6.04 -12.58 -17.40
CA VAL A 163 -4.99 -12.50 -18.43
C VAL A 163 -3.75 -13.30 -18.00
N ARG A 164 -3.31 -13.17 -16.76
CA ARG A 164 -2.17 -13.95 -16.24
C ARG A 164 -2.46 -15.44 -16.24
N GLY A 165 -3.66 -15.84 -15.82
CA GLY A 165 -4.10 -17.24 -15.87
C GLY A 165 -4.10 -17.81 -17.30
N TYR A 166 -4.58 -17.05 -18.27
CA TYR A 166 -4.54 -17.42 -19.67
C TYR A 166 -3.10 -17.63 -20.18
N HIS A 167 -2.20 -16.69 -19.87
CA HIS A 167 -0.79 -16.82 -20.28
C HIS A 167 -0.11 -18.02 -19.63
N ALA A 168 -0.34 -18.27 -18.33
CA ALA A 168 0.21 -19.43 -17.63
C ALA A 168 -0.28 -20.73 -18.26
N HIS A 169 -1.58 -20.83 -18.53
CA HIS A 169 -2.18 -21.99 -19.21
C HIS A 169 -1.58 -22.18 -20.60
N THR A 170 -1.40 -21.12 -21.37
CA THR A 170 -0.80 -21.20 -22.71
C THR A 170 0.62 -21.74 -22.66
N VAL A 171 1.45 -21.29 -21.71
CA VAL A 171 2.81 -21.79 -21.52
C VAL A 171 2.81 -23.28 -21.21
N GLU A 172 1.91 -23.74 -20.34
CA GLU A 172 1.77 -25.14 -19.99
C GLU A 172 1.34 -25.99 -21.20
N GLN A 173 0.34 -25.53 -21.96
CA GLN A 173 -0.11 -26.22 -23.17
C GLN A 173 0.99 -26.31 -24.23
N VAL A 174 1.79 -25.26 -24.39
CA VAL A 174 2.96 -25.30 -25.31
C VAL A 174 3.99 -26.34 -24.85
N LYS A 175 4.23 -26.46 -23.54
CA LYS A 175 5.12 -27.49 -23.00
C LYS A 175 4.62 -28.90 -23.32
N ILE A 176 3.36 -29.19 -23.03
CA ILE A 176 2.72 -30.49 -23.33
C ILE A 176 2.78 -30.79 -24.82
N ALA A 177 2.47 -29.82 -25.68
CA ALA A 177 2.52 -30.01 -27.14
C ALA A 177 3.95 -30.37 -27.63
N ARG A 178 4.97 -29.73 -27.07
CA ARG A 178 6.37 -30.02 -27.40
C ARG A 178 6.79 -31.41 -26.92
N GLU A 179 6.40 -31.81 -25.72
CA GLU A 179 6.65 -33.16 -25.19
C GLU A 179 6.01 -34.21 -26.07
N ARG A 180 4.74 -34.04 -26.44
CA ARG A 180 4.05 -34.95 -27.40
C ARG A 180 4.75 -35.02 -28.75
N GLN A 181 5.21 -33.89 -29.27
CA GLN A 181 5.95 -33.85 -30.53
C GLN A 181 7.26 -34.62 -30.43
N SER A 182 8.00 -34.43 -29.33
CA SER A 182 9.26 -35.16 -29.10
C SER A 182 9.05 -36.67 -28.99
N LEU A 183 8.01 -37.11 -28.25
CA LEU A 183 7.66 -38.54 -28.16
C LEU A 183 7.28 -39.14 -29.53
N ARG A 184 6.50 -38.39 -30.33
CA ARG A 184 6.14 -38.84 -31.69
C ARG A 184 7.37 -39.01 -32.59
N ILE A 185 8.31 -38.05 -32.51
CA ILE A 185 9.58 -38.13 -33.27
C ILE A 185 10.39 -39.34 -32.80
N SER A 186 10.53 -39.55 -31.50
CA SER A 186 11.24 -40.68 -30.93
C SER A 186 10.61 -42.02 -31.34
N LYS A 187 9.29 -42.14 -31.25
CA LYS A 187 8.55 -43.32 -31.70
C LYS A 187 8.81 -43.58 -33.17
N GLY A 188 8.79 -42.56 -34.03
CA GLY A 188 9.09 -42.71 -35.46
C GLY A 188 10.50 -43.22 -35.73
N ILE A 189 11.50 -42.77 -34.98
CA ILE A 189 12.88 -43.25 -35.08
C ILE A 189 12.98 -44.72 -34.66
N PHE A 190 12.33 -45.11 -33.56
CA PHE A 190 12.33 -46.50 -33.08
C PHE A 190 11.69 -47.45 -34.09
N VAL A 191 10.55 -47.05 -34.68
CA VAL A 191 9.89 -47.81 -35.76
C VAL A 191 10.83 -47.96 -36.97
N ALA A 192 11.52 -46.89 -37.37
CA ALA A 192 12.46 -46.92 -38.50
C ALA A 192 13.70 -47.79 -38.22
N CYS A 193 14.03 -48.03 -36.94
CA CYS A 193 15.12 -48.88 -36.50
C CYS A 193 14.67 -50.31 -36.15
N ASP A 194 13.42 -50.69 -36.44
CA ASP A 194 12.84 -52.01 -36.16
C ASP A 194 12.85 -52.40 -34.67
N LYS A 195 12.74 -51.40 -33.78
CA LYS A 195 12.72 -51.54 -32.29
C LYS A 195 11.29 -51.45 -31.73
N SER A 196 11.09 -52.07 -30.56
CA SER A 196 9.80 -52.00 -29.88
C SER A 196 9.41 -50.53 -29.54
N THR A 197 8.13 -50.23 -29.73
CA THR A 197 7.53 -48.91 -29.40
C THR A 197 6.56 -48.99 -28.24
N ALA A 198 6.51 -50.09 -27.51
CA ALA A 198 5.53 -50.32 -26.43
C ALA A 198 5.57 -49.25 -25.32
N ASP A 199 6.73 -48.64 -25.08
CA ASP A 199 6.91 -47.58 -24.05
C ASP A 199 6.46 -46.18 -24.51
N PHE A 200 5.98 -46.02 -25.75
CA PHE A 200 5.54 -44.73 -26.32
C PHE A 200 4.03 -44.64 -26.53
N ASP A 201 3.28 -45.66 -26.23
CA ASP A 201 1.82 -45.72 -26.33
C ASP A 201 1.19 -45.41 -25.00
#